data_199a48f8f21d6bb165368e88f2ea4c7d
#
_entry.id   199a48f8f21d6bb165368e88f2ea4c7d
#
_cell.length_a   1.000
_cell.length_b   1.000
_cell.length_c   1.000
_cell.angle_alpha   90.00
_cell.angle_beta   90.00
_cell.angle_gamma   90.00
#
_symmetry.space_group_name_H-M   'P 1'
#
loop_
_entity.id
_entity.type
_entity.pdbx_description
1 polymer ?
#
loop_
_entity_poly.entity_id
_entity_poly.type
_entity_poly.pdbx_seq_one_letter_code
_entity_poly.pdbx_strand_id
1 'polypeptide(L)'
;VGPGARSRRHRRGRPETELELSGFLLTVLGIVAFAVGLLFSIGFHEFGHYWWARKFGMRVPQFFVGFGTTVWSFRRGETEFGIKAVPLGGYIRIVGMIPPAEEGESKRATRMRSFIAEVRGAALNDVLPTDRGRVFYAKPWWQRVIVMFAGPFHNLVLAVLLFLVLLLGIGLPTTTTTIADVPDCVLPAGAASAGAADPCEVPITPAGELCAAGAADCALPPAGPAAQAGLQPGDTVLAIDGEPVTQEPGDGWEALVDTVQASAGTPLTLTVAREGATEQFDLTVTPIENTVYTDPDEDGEPDGTEAVGYLGVQSATEYVSQPLSSLPGYFATVVTESVQRLVQIPERIPQLFRATFMGEERDREGPIGLVGVSRLSGEAFALPEFSNVDKLSFFVSLLASVNLVLFLFNLVPLYPLDGGHVAGALYEKARSTVARLRGRPDPGPFDIARLMPVAYVVAGLFILLSGLLVIADLVNPITLS
;
A
#
# COMPACT_ATOMS: atom_id res chain seq x y z
N VAL A 1 31.77 27.23 54.77
CA VAL A 1 31.35 25.94 54.30
C VAL A 1 30.32 26.20 53.17
N GLY A 2 30.77 26.18 51.91
CA GLY A 2 29.96 26.47 50.73
C GLY A 2 29.22 25.22 50.25
N PRO A 3 28.07 25.34 49.60
CA PRO A 3 27.31 24.21 49.04
C PRO A 3 27.95 23.73 47.73
N GLY A 4 28.14 22.41 47.63
CA GLY A 4 28.76 21.72 46.53
C GLY A 4 27.97 21.87 45.21
N ALA A 5 28.67 22.24 44.15
CA ALA A 5 28.21 22.22 42.78
C ALA A 5 27.93 20.77 42.35
N ARG A 6 26.66 20.42 42.13
CA ARG A 6 26.29 19.19 41.43
C ARG A 6 26.64 19.36 39.96
N SER A 7 27.61 18.57 39.48
CA SER A 7 27.97 18.47 38.10
C SER A 7 26.77 17.95 37.29
N ARG A 8 26.19 18.81 36.46
CA ARG A 8 25.32 18.41 35.35
C ARG A 8 26.17 17.53 34.40
N ARG A 9 25.95 16.22 34.42
CA ARG A 9 26.45 15.35 33.37
C ARG A 9 25.76 15.78 32.06
N HIS A 10 26.47 16.53 31.23
CA HIS A 10 26.10 16.66 29.83
C HIS A 10 25.95 15.25 29.25
N ARG A 11 24.72 14.84 28.92
CA ARG A 11 24.51 13.79 27.92
C ARG A 11 25.19 14.33 26.65
N ARG A 12 26.30 13.73 26.29
CA ARG A 12 26.93 13.95 24.97
C ARG A 12 25.88 13.55 23.94
N GLY A 13 25.24 14.54 23.27
CA GLY A 13 24.48 14.32 22.07
C GLY A 13 25.36 13.53 21.09
N ARG A 14 24.80 12.52 20.45
CA ARG A 14 25.49 11.90 19.30
C ARG A 14 25.78 13.02 18.29
N PRO A 15 26.96 13.03 17.64
CA PRO A 15 27.25 14.04 16.62
C PRO A 15 26.20 13.94 15.50
N GLU A 16 25.72 15.06 15.02
CA GLU A 16 24.68 15.17 13.96
C GLU A 16 24.98 14.26 12.77
N THR A 17 26.24 14.13 12.38
CA THR A 17 26.70 13.22 11.31
C THR A 17 26.45 11.74 11.59
N GLU A 18 26.44 11.28 12.87
CA GLU A 18 26.07 9.89 13.20
C GLU A 18 24.56 9.67 13.11
N LEU A 19 23.76 10.68 13.43
CA LEU A 19 22.30 10.62 13.31
C LEU A 19 21.87 10.58 11.83
N GLU A 20 22.42 11.47 11.01
CA GLU A 20 22.16 11.49 9.57
C GLU A 20 22.58 10.19 8.87
N LEU A 21 23.75 9.66 9.23
CA LEU A 21 24.24 8.39 8.67
C LEU A 21 23.33 7.20 9.08
N SER A 22 22.83 7.20 10.33
CA SER A 22 21.93 6.15 10.80
C SER A 22 20.57 6.22 10.09
N GLY A 23 20.00 7.41 9.88
CA GLY A 23 18.77 7.62 9.12
C GLY A 23 18.90 7.13 7.68
N PHE A 24 19.97 7.52 6.99
CA PHE A 24 20.26 7.06 5.63
C PHE A 24 20.37 5.53 5.53
N LEU A 25 21.07 4.89 6.47
CA LEU A 25 21.22 3.42 6.48
C LEU A 25 19.89 2.71 6.71
N LEU A 26 19.02 3.25 7.57
CA LEU A 26 17.68 2.72 7.83
C LEU A 26 16.77 2.89 6.59
N THR A 27 16.83 4.02 5.92
CA THR A 27 16.13 4.24 4.64
C THR A 27 16.54 3.21 3.60
N VAL A 28 17.85 3.01 3.42
CA VAL A 28 18.37 2.00 2.47
C VAL A 28 17.92 0.59 2.87
N LEU A 29 17.93 0.28 4.16
CA LEU A 29 17.46 -1.01 4.67
C LEU A 29 15.97 -1.24 4.35
N GLY A 30 15.10 -0.25 4.56
CA GLY A 30 13.68 -0.33 4.24
C GLY A 30 13.43 -0.53 2.74
N ILE A 31 14.13 0.21 1.89
CA ILE A 31 14.06 0.05 0.42
C ILE A 31 14.50 -1.37 0.00
N VAL A 32 15.62 -1.85 0.51
CA VAL A 32 16.16 -3.19 0.18
C VAL A 32 15.22 -4.28 0.70
N ALA A 33 14.69 -4.14 1.92
CA ALA A 33 13.73 -5.09 2.48
C ALA A 33 12.48 -5.19 1.61
N PHE A 34 11.92 -4.04 1.18
CA PHE A 34 10.77 -4.01 0.27
C PHE A 34 11.11 -4.65 -1.09
N ALA A 35 12.25 -4.31 -1.68
CA ALA A 35 12.66 -4.88 -2.96
C ALA A 35 12.81 -6.42 -2.88
N VAL A 36 13.37 -6.94 -1.80
CA VAL A 36 13.49 -8.40 -1.56
C VAL A 36 12.11 -9.02 -1.36
N GLY A 37 11.23 -8.39 -0.58
CA GLY A 37 9.85 -8.84 -0.37
C GLY A 37 9.04 -8.88 -1.69
N LEU A 38 9.18 -7.85 -2.51
CA LEU A 38 8.54 -7.79 -3.83
C LEU A 38 9.08 -8.86 -4.79
N LEU A 39 10.39 -9.05 -4.85
CA LEU A 39 11.01 -10.11 -5.67
C LEU A 39 10.55 -11.49 -5.22
N PHE A 40 10.43 -11.71 -3.93
CA PHE A 40 9.85 -12.94 -3.39
C PHE A 40 8.39 -13.12 -3.84
N SER A 41 7.56 -12.07 -3.73
CA SER A 41 6.15 -12.07 -4.15
C SER A 41 6.00 -12.41 -5.63
N ILE A 42 6.83 -11.81 -6.49
CA ILE A 42 6.87 -12.10 -7.93
C ILE A 42 7.32 -13.54 -8.18
N GLY A 43 8.39 -13.98 -7.54
CA GLY A 43 8.88 -15.35 -7.68
C GLY A 43 7.85 -16.39 -7.22
N PHE A 44 7.10 -16.09 -6.17
CA PHE A 44 6.03 -16.94 -5.64
C PHE A 44 4.82 -16.99 -6.56
N HIS A 45 4.47 -15.88 -7.22
CA HIS A 45 3.48 -15.83 -8.29
C HIS A 45 3.87 -16.74 -9.45
N GLU A 46 5.07 -16.55 -10.01
CA GLU A 46 5.57 -17.37 -11.12
C GLU A 46 5.68 -18.86 -10.74
N PHE A 47 6.00 -19.14 -9.48
CA PHE A 47 6.03 -20.49 -8.96
C PHE A 47 4.65 -21.16 -8.97
N GLY A 48 3.58 -20.41 -8.77
CA GLY A 48 2.22 -20.88 -8.91
C GLY A 48 1.93 -21.46 -10.30
N HIS A 49 2.22 -20.69 -11.33
CA HIS A 49 2.10 -21.14 -12.72
C HIS A 49 3.01 -22.34 -13.02
N TYR A 50 4.27 -22.26 -12.59
CA TYR A 50 5.26 -23.32 -12.82
C TYR A 50 4.83 -24.64 -12.21
N TRP A 51 4.41 -24.65 -10.96
CA TRP A 51 4.01 -25.85 -10.22
C TRP A 51 2.87 -26.58 -10.92
N TRP A 52 1.80 -25.87 -11.27
CA TRP A 52 0.64 -26.47 -11.90
C TRP A 52 0.89 -26.85 -13.37
N ALA A 53 1.64 -26.06 -14.12
CA ALA A 53 2.04 -26.42 -15.48
C ALA A 53 2.81 -27.74 -15.49
N ARG A 54 3.80 -27.89 -14.59
CA ARG A 54 4.58 -29.12 -14.45
C ARG A 54 3.71 -30.31 -14.01
N LYS A 55 2.81 -30.08 -13.04
CA LYS A 55 1.90 -31.11 -12.53
C LYS A 55 0.98 -31.66 -13.62
N PHE A 56 0.56 -30.83 -14.55
CA PHE A 56 -0.22 -31.24 -15.72
C PHE A 56 0.63 -31.70 -16.90
N GLY A 57 1.93 -31.85 -16.73
CA GLY A 57 2.87 -32.37 -17.71
C GLY A 57 3.15 -31.43 -18.86
N MET A 58 2.99 -30.12 -18.67
CA MET A 58 3.41 -29.09 -19.62
C MET A 58 4.94 -28.90 -19.56
N ARG A 59 5.57 -28.56 -20.69
CA ARG A 59 6.99 -28.20 -20.71
C ARG A 59 7.17 -26.73 -20.35
N VAL A 60 7.99 -26.47 -19.35
CA VAL A 60 8.38 -25.13 -18.89
C VAL A 60 9.89 -25.02 -18.97
N PRO A 61 10.46 -24.49 -20.07
CA PRO A 61 11.92 -24.40 -20.24
C PRO A 61 12.56 -23.29 -19.42
N GLN A 62 11.85 -22.26 -19.05
CA GLN A 62 12.39 -21.10 -18.34
C GLN A 62 11.51 -20.66 -17.19
N PHE A 63 12.18 -20.29 -16.10
CA PHE A 63 11.62 -19.64 -14.91
C PHE A 63 12.58 -18.53 -14.47
N PHE A 64 12.19 -17.28 -14.64
CA PHE A 64 13.05 -16.15 -14.30
C PHE A 64 12.32 -15.11 -13.46
N VAL A 65 13.03 -14.56 -12.49
CA VAL A 65 12.62 -13.34 -11.77
C VAL A 65 13.42 -12.17 -12.34
N GLY A 66 12.73 -11.12 -12.77
CA GLY A 66 13.32 -9.97 -13.45
C GLY A 66 13.34 -10.08 -14.98
N PHE A 67 13.81 -9.00 -15.62
CA PHE A 67 13.97 -8.85 -17.07
C PHE A 67 15.39 -8.43 -17.45
N GLY A 68 15.71 -8.43 -18.74
CA GLY A 68 17.01 -7.99 -19.25
C GLY A 68 18.06 -9.11 -19.25
N THR A 69 19.32 -8.75 -18.98
CA THR A 69 20.45 -9.69 -18.97
C THR A 69 20.39 -10.63 -17.78
N THR A 70 20.75 -11.90 -17.99
CA THR A 70 20.81 -12.91 -16.92
C THR A 70 22.01 -12.63 -16.01
N VAL A 71 21.74 -12.39 -14.73
CA VAL A 71 22.77 -12.20 -13.69
C VAL A 71 23.27 -13.56 -13.21
N TRP A 72 22.33 -14.47 -12.95
CA TRP A 72 22.64 -15.82 -12.48
C TRP A 72 21.54 -16.77 -12.95
N SER A 73 21.93 -17.98 -13.38
CA SER A 73 20.97 -19.04 -13.68
C SER A 73 21.57 -20.42 -13.40
N PHE A 74 20.67 -21.38 -13.18
CA PHE A 74 21.01 -22.79 -13.11
C PHE A 74 19.92 -23.64 -13.77
N ARG A 75 20.27 -24.83 -14.23
CA ARG A 75 19.31 -25.73 -14.89
C ARG A 75 19.00 -26.91 -13.96
N ARG A 76 17.69 -27.18 -13.80
CA ARG A 76 17.19 -28.36 -13.10
C ARG A 76 16.19 -29.11 -13.98
N GLY A 77 16.58 -30.27 -14.50
CA GLY A 77 15.80 -31.01 -15.48
C GLY A 77 15.63 -30.22 -16.78
N GLU A 78 14.40 -30.00 -17.22
CA GLU A 78 14.09 -29.27 -18.46
C GLU A 78 13.98 -27.76 -18.27
N THR A 79 14.03 -27.27 -17.03
CA THR A 79 13.80 -25.86 -16.67
C THR A 79 15.10 -25.17 -16.27
N GLU A 80 15.36 -24.02 -16.86
CA GLU A 80 16.37 -23.07 -16.43
C GLU A 80 15.74 -22.05 -15.48
N PHE A 81 16.28 -21.97 -14.26
CA PHE A 81 15.89 -21.02 -13.22
C PHE A 81 16.93 -19.92 -13.13
N GLY A 82 16.50 -18.68 -12.92
CA GLY A 82 17.46 -17.61 -12.79
C GLY A 82 16.88 -16.27 -12.38
N ILE A 83 17.81 -15.33 -12.18
CA ILE A 83 17.53 -13.93 -11.83
C ILE A 83 18.15 -13.05 -12.92
N LYS A 84 17.40 -12.02 -13.33
CA LYS A 84 17.82 -11.05 -14.32
C LYS A 84 18.10 -9.68 -13.70
N ALA A 85 18.80 -8.83 -14.43
CA ALA A 85 19.34 -7.57 -13.93
C ALA A 85 18.29 -6.52 -13.53
N VAL A 86 17.13 -6.52 -14.19
CA VAL A 86 16.05 -5.57 -13.91
C VAL A 86 14.98 -6.26 -13.06
N PRO A 87 14.85 -5.99 -11.76
CA PRO A 87 13.98 -6.71 -10.83
C PRO A 87 12.51 -6.24 -10.92
N LEU A 88 12.03 -5.95 -12.12
CA LEU A 88 10.67 -5.48 -12.40
C LEU A 88 9.85 -6.61 -13.03
N GLY A 89 9.28 -7.49 -12.18
CA GLY A 89 8.46 -8.60 -12.63
C GLY A 89 9.21 -9.94 -12.72
N GLY A 90 8.55 -10.92 -13.30
CA GLY A 90 9.08 -12.25 -13.57
C GLY A 90 8.42 -12.84 -14.81
N TYR A 91 8.86 -13.99 -15.24
CA TYR A 91 8.16 -14.76 -16.24
C TYR A 91 8.49 -16.24 -16.19
N ILE A 92 7.51 -17.03 -16.52
CA ILE A 92 7.73 -18.42 -16.93
C ILE A 92 7.43 -18.58 -18.42
N ARG A 93 8.14 -19.48 -19.06
CA ARG A 93 7.88 -19.83 -20.44
C ARG A 93 7.20 -21.19 -20.51
N ILE A 94 5.89 -21.18 -20.73
CA ILE A 94 5.11 -22.40 -20.98
C ILE A 94 5.04 -22.61 -22.50
N VAL A 95 5.43 -23.80 -22.96
CA VAL A 95 5.47 -24.10 -24.40
C VAL A 95 4.05 -24.23 -24.95
N GLY A 96 3.80 -23.61 -26.13
CA GLY A 96 2.53 -23.72 -26.86
C GLY A 96 1.40 -22.89 -26.23
N MET A 97 1.69 -21.70 -25.73
CA MET A 97 0.63 -20.76 -25.31
C MET A 97 -0.20 -20.27 -26.49
N ILE A 98 0.40 -20.16 -27.68
CA ILE A 98 -0.28 -19.77 -28.91
C ILE A 98 -0.50 -21.03 -29.77
N PRO A 99 -1.76 -21.34 -30.16
CA PRO A 99 -2.05 -22.49 -31.00
C PRO A 99 -1.56 -22.29 -32.48
N PRO A 100 -1.33 -23.35 -33.23
CA PRO A 100 -1.07 -23.25 -34.67
C PRO A 100 -2.27 -22.65 -35.44
N ALA A 101 -2.03 -22.12 -36.61
CA ALA A 101 -3.09 -21.58 -37.46
C ALA A 101 -4.11 -22.66 -37.85
N GLU A 102 -5.38 -22.29 -37.91
CA GLU A 102 -6.44 -23.17 -38.44
C GLU A 102 -6.22 -23.38 -39.97
N GLU A 103 -6.43 -24.60 -40.44
CA GLU A 103 -6.42 -24.91 -41.87
C GLU A 103 -7.58 -24.16 -42.56
N GLY A 104 -7.25 -23.29 -43.52
CA GLY A 104 -8.24 -22.47 -44.24
C GLY A 104 -8.21 -20.97 -43.93
N GLU A 105 -7.31 -20.50 -43.11
CA GLU A 105 -7.12 -19.06 -42.89
C GLU A 105 -6.75 -18.37 -44.21
N SER A 106 -7.60 -17.41 -44.66
CA SER A 106 -7.44 -16.72 -45.95
C SER A 106 -6.05 -16.13 -46.14
N LYS A 107 -5.39 -16.47 -47.22
CA LYS A 107 -4.03 -16.02 -47.60
C LYS A 107 -3.95 -14.55 -48.04
N ARG A 108 -5.05 -13.77 -47.96
CA ARG A 108 -4.99 -12.32 -48.22
C ARG A 108 -4.18 -11.62 -47.17
N ALA A 109 -2.97 -11.22 -47.52
CA ALA A 109 -2.03 -10.52 -46.66
C ALA A 109 -2.53 -9.11 -46.32
N THR A 110 -3.09 -8.93 -45.14
CA THR A 110 -3.18 -7.60 -44.51
C THR A 110 -1.99 -7.45 -43.54
N ARG A 111 -1.49 -6.22 -43.36
CA ARG A 111 -0.38 -5.93 -42.42
C ARG A 111 -0.59 -6.53 -41.03
N MET A 112 -1.84 -6.56 -40.55
CA MET A 112 -2.23 -7.17 -39.29
C MET A 112 -2.09 -8.69 -39.30
N ARG A 113 -2.44 -9.36 -40.38
CA ARG A 113 -2.32 -10.81 -40.49
C ARG A 113 -0.88 -11.28 -40.60
N SER A 114 -0.02 -10.52 -41.30
CA SER A 114 1.42 -10.83 -41.36
C SER A 114 2.05 -10.72 -39.96
N PHE A 115 1.68 -9.71 -39.21
CA PHE A 115 2.12 -9.57 -37.81
C PHE A 115 1.66 -10.75 -36.93
N ILE A 116 0.37 -11.12 -36.97
CA ILE A 116 -0.15 -12.29 -36.23
C ILE A 116 0.59 -13.58 -36.63
N ALA A 117 0.88 -13.77 -37.96
CA ALA A 117 1.60 -14.92 -38.44
C ALA A 117 3.06 -14.97 -37.96
N GLU A 118 3.73 -13.82 -37.86
CA GLU A 118 5.08 -13.69 -37.32
C GLU A 118 5.13 -14.05 -35.84
N VAL A 119 4.24 -13.47 -35.02
CA VAL A 119 4.13 -13.78 -33.59
C VAL A 119 3.87 -15.27 -33.37
N ARG A 120 2.95 -15.84 -34.14
CA ARG A 120 2.64 -17.28 -34.08
C ARG A 120 3.84 -18.13 -34.50
N GLY A 121 4.53 -17.74 -35.57
CA GLY A 121 5.75 -18.43 -36.03
C GLY A 121 6.83 -18.47 -34.95
N ALA A 122 7.09 -17.33 -34.30
CA ALA A 122 8.03 -17.23 -33.18
C ALA A 122 7.65 -18.17 -32.00
N ALA A 123 6.37 -18.21 -31.66
CA ALA A 123 5.89 -19.07 -30.56
C ALA A 123 5.95 -20.57 -30.88
N LEU A 124 5.76 -20.94 -32.16
CA LEU A 124 5.81 -22.33 -32.60
C LEU A 124 7.24 -22.86 -32.78
N ASN A 125 8.24 -21.99 -33.03
CA ASN A 125 9.65 -22.40 -33.10
C ASN A 125 10.16 -23.01 -31.79
N ASP A 126 9.48 -22.73 -30.66
CA ASP A 126 9.81 -23.31 -29.36
C ASP A 126 9.25 -24.72 -29.12
N VAL A 127 8.31 -25.14 -29.96
CA VAL A 127 7.64 -26.44 -29.84
C VAL A 127 8.50 -27.51 -30.49
N LEU A 128 9.04 -28.43 -29.68
CA LEU A 128 9.80 -29.55 -30.16
C LEU A 128 8.85 -30.69 -30.65
N PRO A 129 9.28 -31.54 -31.59
CA PRO A 129 8.50 -32.71 -32.01
C PRO A 129 8.14 -33.65 -30.82
N THR A 130 8.96 -33.64 -29.76
CA THR A 130 8.76 -34.41 -28.54
C THR A 130 7.71 -33.83 -27.61
N ASP A 131 7.25 -32.59 -27.85
CA ASP A 131 6.28 -31.89 -27.02
C ASP A 131 4.82 -32.22 -27.33
N ARG A 132 4.55 -33.22 -28.17
CA ARG A 132 3.17 -33.67 -28.46
C ARG A 132 2.42 -33.97 -27.16
N GLY A 133 1.31 -33.27 -26.91
CA GLY A 133 0.50 -33.40 -25.69
C GLY A 133 1.05 -32.68 -24.45
N ARG A 134 2.24 -32.04 -24.52
CA ARG A 134 2.87 -31.27 -23.44
C ARG A 134 2.75 -29.74 -23.65
N VAL A 135 2.13 -29.30 -24.73
CA VAL A 135 1.88 -27.89 -25.04
C VAL A 135 0.62 -27.39 -24.38
N PHE A 136 0.60 -26.11 -24.02
CA PHE A 136 -0.51 -25.48 -23.29
C PHE A 136 -1.85 -25.58 -24.04
N TYR A 137 -1.90 -25.27 -25.35
CA TYR A 137 -3.13 -25.31 -26.14
C TYR A 137 -3.74 -26.69 -26.29
N ALA A 138 -2.93 -27.78 -26.16
CA ALA A 138 -3.44 -29.15 -26.21
C ALA A 138 -4.06 -29.65 -24.90
N LYS A 139 -3.96 -28.89 -23.82
CA LYS A 139 -4.51 -29.25 -22.53
C LYS A 139 -5.99 -28.90 -22.42
N PRO A 140 -6.78 -29.65 -21.64
CA PRO A 140 -8.17 -29.31 -21.36
C PRO A 140 -8.29 -27.88 -20.79
N TRP A 141 -9.38 -27.19 -21.12
CA TRP A 141 -9.63 -25.82 -20.71
C TRP A 141 -9.45 -25.59 -19.18
N TRP A 142 -9.92 -26.52 -18.34
CA TRP A 142 -9.83 -26.41 -16.87
C TRP A 142 -8.37 -26.47 -16.37
N GLN A 143 -7.50 -27.27 -17.00
CA GLN A 143 -6.07 -27.28 -16.65
C GLN A 143 -5.40 -25.95 -17.02
N ARG A 144 -5.77 -25.36 -18.14
CA ARG A 144 -5.27 -24.05 -18.57
C ARG A 144 -5.75 -22.94 -17.62
N VAL A 145 -7.03 -22.99 -17.20
CA VAL A 145 -7.56 -22.06 -16.18
C VAL A 145 -6.80 -22.19 -14.87
N ILE A 146 -6.61 -23.43 -14.37
CA ILE A 146 -5.87 -23.63 -13.11
C ILE A 146 -4.45 -23.11 -13.22
N VAL A 147 -3.73 -23.38 -14.32
CA VAL A 147 -2.36 -22.90 -14.48
C VAL A 147 -2.30 -21.37 -14.48
N MET A 148 -3.19 -20.69 -15.22
CA MET A 148 -3.17 -19.22 -15.29
C MET A 148 -3.70 -18.55 -14.01
N PHE A 149 -4.66 -19.15 -13.32
CA PHE A 149 -5.15 -18.66 -12.04
C PHE A 149 -4.16 -18.89 -10.89
N ALA A 150 -3.29 -19.89 -11.01
CA ALA A 150 -2.40 -20.29 -9.91
C ALA A 150 -1.39 -19.21 -9.52
N GLY A 151 -0.87 -18.42 -10.47
CA GLY A 151 0.01 -17.29 -10.17
C GLY A 151 -0.68 -16.26 -9.26
N PRO A 152 -1.77 -15.62 -9.74
CA PRO A 152 -2.55 -14.71 -8.91
C PRO A 152 -2.97 -15.34 -7.57
N PHE A 153 -3.43 -16.58 -7.57
CA PHE A 153 -3.83 -17.27 -6.34
C PHE A 153 -2.70 -17.40 -5.31
N HIS A 154 -1.44 -17.56 -5.74
CA HIS A 154 -0.31 -17.55 -4.82
C HIS A 154 -0.10 -16.19 -4.15
N ASN A 155 -0.31 -15.08 -4.89
CA ASN A 155 -0.29 -13.75 -4.29
C ASN A 155 -1.43 -13.56 -3.29
N LEU A 156 -2.65 -14.04 -3.59
CA LEU A 156 -3.75 -14.02 -2.63
C LEU A 156 -3.38 -14.79 -1.34
N VAL A 157 -2.83 -16.01 -1.48
CA VAL A 157 -2.40 -16.80 -0.32
C VAL A 157 -1.36 -16.05 0.50
N LEU A 158 -0.39 -15.42 -0.15
CA LEU A 158 0.63 -14.64 0.55
C LEU A 158 0.04 -13.39 1.22
N ALA A 159 -0.87 -12.66 0.56
CA ALA A 159 -1.57 -11.54 1.15
C ALA A 159 -2.36 -11.95 2.40
N VAL A 160 -3.14 -13.05 2.30
CA VAL A 160 -3.90 -13.59 3.43
C VAL A 160 -2.96 -13.97 4.59
N LEU A 161 -1.85 -14.66 4.33
CA LEU A 161 -0.90 -15.03 5.37
C LEU A 161 -0.27 -13.81 6.05
N LEU A 162 0.09 -12.77 5.28
CA LEU A 162 0.64 -11.53 5.81
C LEU A 162 -0.40 -10.76 6.64
N PHE A 163 -1.65 -10.66 6.18
CA PHE A 163 -2.72 -10.06 6.98
C PHE A 163 -3.03 -10.88 8.25
N LEU A 164 -2.92 -12.20 8.21
CA LEU A 164 -3.06 -13.02 9.42
C LEU A 164 -1.93 -12.73 10.42
N VAL A 165 -0.69 -12.58 9.94
CA VAL A 165 0.43 -12.17 10.78
C VAL A 165 0.20 -10.78 11.37
N LEU A 166 -0.31 -9.85 10.57
CA LEU A 166 -0.63 -8.49 11.01
C LEU A 166 -1.73 -8.52 12.10
N LEU A 167 -2.88 -9.12 11.80
CA LEU A 167 -4.06 -9.04 12.65
C LEU A 167 -3.96 -9.88 13.93
N LEU A 168 -3.41 -11.09 13.83
CA LEU A 168 -3.35 -12.03 14.96
C LEU A 168 -2.02 -11.96 15.71
N GLY A 169 -0.92 -11.64 15.00
CA GLY A 169 0.42 -11.67 15.57
C GLY A 169 0.89 -10.31 16.07
N ILE A 170 0.82 -9.28 15.22
CA ILE A 170 1.26 -7.92 15.57
C ILE A 170 0.13 -7.18 16.27
N GLY A 171 -1.08 -7.24 15.73
CA GLY A 171 -2.24 -6.43 16.10
C GLY A 171 -2.42 -5.21 15.20
N LEU A 172 -3.57 -4.56 15.31
CA LEU A 172 -3.81 -3.24 14.70
C LEU A 172 -3.48 -2.14 15.70
N PRO A 173 -2.87 -1.04 15.23
CA PRO A 173 -2.67 0.13 16.07
C PRO A 173 -4.03 0.72 16.44
N THR A 174 -4.27 0.85 17.73
CA THR A 174 -5.53 1.34 18.28
C THR A 174 -5.22 2.41 19.30
N THR A 175 -5.96 3.51 19.29
CA THR A 175 -5.83 4.60 20.26
C THR A 175 -6.26 4.15 21.65
N THR A 176 -5.60 4.66 22.69
CA THR A 176 -5.92 4.42 24.08
C THR A 176 -6.25 5.73 24.78
N THR A 177 -6.78 5.66 26.00
CA THR A 177 -7.02 6.85 26.85
C THR A 177 -5.73 7.36 27.53
N THR A 178 -4.60 6.72 27.25
CA THR A 178 -3.27 7.18 27.68
C THR A 178 -2.77 8.28 26.76
N ILE A 179 -2.26 9.34 27.33
CA ILE A 179 -1.71 10.50 26.61
C ILE A 179 -0.28 10.19 26.18
N ALA A 180 -0.01 10.25 24.88
CA ALA A 180 1.34 10.08 24.33
C ALA A 180 2.14 11.38 24.35
N ASP A 181 1.47 12.50 24.00
CA ASP A 181 2.11 13.81 23.90
C ASP A 181 1.15 14.92 24.31
N VAL A 182 1.73 16.00 24.86
CA VAL A 182 1.02 17.20 25.32
C VAL A 182 1.77 18.41 24.78
N PRO A 183 1.44 18.89 23.57
CA PRO A 183 2.03 20.09 22.99
C PRO A 183 1.83 21.34 23.84
N ASP A 184 2.85 22.19 23.91
CA ASP A 184 2.79 23.45 24.65
C ASP A 184 1.81 24.46 24.05
N CYS A 185 1.46 24.32 22.77
CA CYS A 185 0.50 25.19 22.08
C CYS A 185 -0.43 24.40 21.15
N VAL A 186 -1.50 25.04 20.74
CA VAL A 186 -2.48 24.50 19.80
C VAL A 186 -2.37 25.25 18.46
N LEU A 187 -2.26 24.49 17.38
CA LEU A 187 -2.28 25.01 16.01
C LEU A 187 -3.67 24.78 15.39
N PRO A 188 -4.23 25.74 14.63
CA PRO A 188 -5.44 25.51 13.86
C PRO A 188 -5.21 24.53 12.70
N ALA A 189 -6.28 23.90 12.19
CA ALA A 189 -6.20 23.01 11.05
C ALA A 189 -5.53 23.72 9.87
N GLY A 190 -4.61 23.02 9.19
CA GLY A 190 -3.87 23.58 8.04
C GLY A 190 -2.75 24.56 8.40
N ALA A 191 -2.49 24.79 9.68
CA ALA A 191 -1.37 25.63 10.09
C ALA A 191 -0.04 25.05 9.56
N ALA A 192 0.70 25.87 8.79
CA ALA A 192 1.99 25.48 8.27
C ALA A 192 2.99 25.38 9.42
N SER A 193 3.50 24.17 9.69
CA SER A 193 4.71 24.02 10.49
C SER A 193 5.89 24.52 9.65
N ALA A 194 6.49 25.63 10.04
CA ALA A 194 7.53 26.31 9.28
C ALA A 194 8.88 25.57 9.21
N GLY A 195 8.94 24.27 9.51
CA GLY A 195 10.21 23.60 9.73
C GLY A 195 11.02 24.23 10.88
N ALA A 196 10.34 25.05 11.71
CA ALA A 196 10.91 25.63 12.91
C ALA A 196 11.12 24.52 13.94
N ALA A 197 12.18 24.62 14.73
CA ALA A 197 12.49 23.68 15.79
C ALA A 197 11.37 23.63 16.86
N ASP A 198 10.58 24.71 17.00
CA ASP A 198 9.43 24.82 17.88
C ASP A 198 8.31 25.63 17.18
N PRO A 199 7.22 24.97 16.76
CA PRO A 199 6.09 25.66 16.13
C PRO A 199 5.37 26.63 17.06
N CYS A 200 5.50 26.51 18.38
CA CYS A 200 4.90 27.40 19.35
C CYS A 200 5.57 28.77 19.47
N GLU A 201 6.80 28.90 18.97
CA GLU A 201 7.53 30.15 18.97
C GLU A 201 7.35 30.99 17.68
N VAL A 202 6.65 30.45 16.68
CA VAL A 202 6.45 31.12 15.38
C VAL A 202 5.08 31.78 15.34
N PRO A 203 4.99 33.12 15.11
CA PRO A 203 3.72 33.81 14.97
C PRO A 203 2.96 33.34 13.72
N ILE A 204 1.66 33.11 13.91
CA ILE A 204 0.72 32.71 12.85
C ILE A 204 -0.42 33.72 12.73
N THR A 205 -1.05 33.77 11.57
CA THR A 205 -2.32 34.46 11.36
C THR A 205 -3.48 33.69 12.02
N PRO A 206 -4.66 34.28 12.21
CA PRO A 206 -5.83 33.54 12.68
C PRO A 206 -6.24 32.35 11.77
N ALA A 207 -5.82 32.37 10.51
CA ALA A 207 -6.02 31.27 9.56
C ALA A 207 -4.91 30.20 9.61
N GLY A 208 -3.91 30.32 10.52
CA GLY A 208 -2.82 29.37 10.64
C GLY A 208 -1.66 29.54 9.67
N GLU A 209 -1.66 30.62 8.86
CA GLU A 209 -0.55 30.91 7.94
C GLU A 209 0.63 31.54 8.67
N LEU A 210 1.85 31.22 8.23
CA LEU A 210 3.06 31.82 8.76
C LEU A 210 3.08 33.33 8.52
N CYS A 211 3.41 34.07 9.55
CA CYS A 211 3.48 35.51 9.47
C CYS A 211 4.69 36.01 8.69
N ALA A 212 4.43 36.89 7.71
CA ALA A 212 5.49 37.71 7.13
C ALA A 212 5.98 38.76 8.15
N ALA A 213 7.26 39.09 8.12
CA ALA A 213 7.84 40.07 9.03
C ALA A 213 7.10 41.43 8.96
N GLY A 214 6.45 41.83 10.08
CA GLY A 214 5.72 43.09 10.18
C GLY A 214 4.23 43.04 9.84
N ALA A 215 3.62 41.87 9.68
CA ALA A 215 2.18 41.72 9.50
C ALA A 215 1.42 42.08 10.80
N ALA A 216 0.26 42.80 10.66
CA ALA A 216 -0.42 43.40 11.80
C ALA A 216 -1.28 42.43 12.64
N ASP A 217 -1.66 41.30 12.08
CA ASP A 217 -2.61 40.34 12.70
C ASP A 217 -1.92 39.02 13.13
N CYS A 218 -0.65 39.09 13.54
CA CYS A 218 0.16 37.96 13.94
C CYS A 218 0.20 37.78 15.44
N ALA A 219 -0.07 36.58 15.90
CA ALA A 219 0.05 36.17 17.30
C ALA A 219 0.77 34.83 17.41
N LEU A 220 1.37 34.57 18.56
CA LEU A 220 1.81 33.21 18.88
C LEU A 220 0.60 32.29 19.00
N PRO A 221 0.73 31.02 18.64
CA PRO A 221 -0.32 30.04 18.85
C PRO A 221 -0.78 30.04 20.31
N PRO A 222 -2.09 29.82 20.59
CA PRO A 222 -2.58 29.76 21.97
C PRO A 222 -1.92 28.60 22.71
N ALA A 223 -1.62 28.84 24.01
CA ALA A 223 -1.04 27.79 24.85
C ALA A 223 -2.00 26.61 24.97
N GLY A 224 -1.47 25.39 24.95
CA GLY A 224 -2.24 24.16 25.07
C GLY A 224 -3.02 24.05 26.40
N PRO A 225 -4.35 23.88 26.38
CA PRO A 225 -5.14 23.76 27.60
C PRO A 225 -4.69 22.58 28.46
N ALA A 226 -4.35 21.45 27.84
CA ALA A 226 -3.86 20.26 28.54
C ALA A 226 -2.54 20.53 29.27
N ALA A 227 -1.59 21.19 28.61
CA ALA A 227 -0.32 21.58 29.21
C ALA A 227 -0.51 22.53 30.38
N GLN A 228 -1.42 23.52 30.23
CA GLN A 228 -1.75 24.46 31.31
C GLN A 228 -2.40 23.79 32.52
N ALA A 229 -3.24 22.77 32.32
CA ALA A 229 -3.87 21.98 33.37
C ALA A 229 -2.88 21.01 34.03
N GLY A 230 -1.67 20.83 33.48
CA GLY A 230 -0.65 19.95 34.06
C GLY A 230 -0.78 18.48 33.65
N LEU A 231 -1.52 18.18 32.57
CA LEU A 231 -1.45 16.87 31.91
C LEU A 231 -0.03 16.61 31.42
N GLN A 232 0.38 15.35 31.46
CA GLN A 232 1.72 14.93 31.06
C GLN A 232 1.66 13.68 30.19
N PRO A 233 2.63 13.46 29.30
CA PRO A 233 2.79 12.19 28.63
C PRO A 233 2.87 11.03 29.62
N GLY A 234 2.12 9.95 29.36
CA GLY A 234 1.95 8.80 30.24
C GLY A 234 0.75 8.88 31.21
N ASP A 235 0.04 10.01 31.26
CA ASP A 235 -1.22 10.09 32.00
C ASP A 235 -2.31 9.28 31.27
N THR A 236 -3.08 8.49 32.05
CA THR A 236 -4.24 7.74 31.51
C THR A 236 -5.52 8.37 32.03
N VAL A 237 -6.41 8.83 31.16
CA VAL A 237 -7.71 9.38 31.53
C VAL A 237 -8.66 8.26 31.90
N LEU A 238 -9.18 8.27 33.13
CA LEU A 238 -10.06 7.25 33.71
C LEU A 238 -11.52 7.69 33.76
N ALA A 239 -11.77 8.99 33.93
CA ALA A 239 -13.12 9.56 34.01
C ALA A 239 -13.12 11.02 33.53
N ILE A 240 -14.29 11.50 33.08
CA ILE A 240 -14.57 12.90 32.74
C ILE A 240 -15.81 13.33 33.53
N ASP A 241 -15.70 14.42 34.29
CA ASP A 241 -16.76 14.94 35.15
C ASP A 241 -17.38 13.87 36.07
N GLY A 242 -16.55 12.89 36.48
CA GLY A 242 -16.94 11.76 37.32
C GLY A 242 -17.57 10.58 36.60
N GLU A 243 -17.82 10.68 35.28
CA GLU A 243 -18.29 9.56 34.47
C GLU A 243 -17.09 8.74 33.97
N PRO A 244 -17.03 7.42 34.26
CA PRO A 244 -15.93 6.57 33.82
C PRO A 244 -15.79 6.49 32.30
N VAL A 245 -14.58 6.67 31.79
CA VAL A 245 -14.25 6.41 30.39
C VAL A 245 -13.84 4.94 30.21
N THR A 246 -14.41 4.25 29.22
CA THR A 246 -14.00 2.86 28.94
C THR A 246 -12.51 2.80 28.61
N GLN A 247 -11.84 1.79 29.15
CA GLN A 247 -10.43 1.54 28.86
C GLN A 247 -10.24 0.55 27.70
N GLU A 248 -11.34 0.17 27.04
CA GLU A 248 -11.28 -0.63 25.81
C GLU A 248 -10.55 0.18 24.73
N PRO A 249 -9.50 -0.36 24.10
CA PRO A 249 -8.76 0.32 23.05
C PRO A 249 -9.69 0.74 21.89
N GLY A 250 -9.58 1.99 21.47
CA GLY A 250 -10.45 2.61 20.46
C GLY A 250 -11.60 3.39 21.07
N ASP A 251 -12.56 2.70 21.69
CA ASP A 251 -13.84 3.26 22.18
C ASP A 251 -13.64 4.35 23.25
N GLY A 252 -12.68 4.16 24.13
CA GLY A 252 -12.43 5.14 25.20
C GLY A 252 -11.88 6.47 24.70
N TRP A 253 -11.01 6.44 23.71
CA TRP A 253 -10.47 7.66 23.09
C TRP A 253 -11.53 8.41 22.29
N GLU A 254 -12.36 7.72 21.53
CA GLU A 254 -13.45 8.31 20.76
C GLU A 254 -14.43 9.04 21.68
N ALA A 255 -14.88 8.40 22.76
CA ALA A 255 -15.76 9.02 23.77
C ALA A 255 -15.13 10.26 24.44
N LEU A 256 -13.80 10.23 24.69
CA LEU A 256 -13.06 11.38 25.20
C LEU A 256 -13.06 12.54 24.19
N VAL A 257 -12.77 12.25 22.92
CA VAL A 257 -12.75 13.24 21.84
C VAL A 257 -14.11 13.88 21.66
N ASP A 258 -15.20 13.10 21.58
CA ASP A 258 -16.57 13.60 21.45
C ASP A 258 -16.95 14.56 22.58
N THR A 259 -16.63 14.17 23.82
CA THR A 259 -16.93 15.00 25.01
C THR A 259 -16.15 16.31 24.99
N VAL A 260 -14.88 16.27 24.62
CA VAL A 260 -14.01 17.44 24.54
C VAL A 260 -14.47 18.38 23.42
N GLN A 261 -14.78 17.84 22.23
CA GLN A 261 -15.24 18.62 21.07
C GLN A 261 -16.55 19.37 21.37
N ALA A 262 -17.47 18.73 22.09
CA ALA A 262 -18.75 19.33 22.49
C ALA A 262 -18.62 20.40 23.59
N SER A 263 -17.43 20.52 24.25
CA SER A 263 -17.27 21.31 25.50
C SER A 263 -16.38 22.54 25.34
N ALA A 264 -16.34 23.16 24.15
CA ALA A 264 -15.56 24.38 23.91
C ALA A 264 -15.89 25.47 24.95
N GLY A 265 -14.88 26.00 25.63
CA GLY A 265 -15.03 27.03 26.68
C GLY A 265 -15.65 26.56 27.99
N THR A 266 -16.03 25.29 28.11
CA THR A 266 -16.61 24.71 29.33
C THR A 266 -15.56 23.93 30.11
N PRO A 267 -15.33 24.22 31.41
CA PRO A 267 -14.35 23.44 32.18
C PRO A 267 -14.80 21.99 32.36
N LEU A 268 -13.89 21.05 32.10
CA LEU A 268 -14.04 19.62 32.32
C LEU A 268 -13.10 19.16 33.43
N THR A 269 -13.56 18.22 34.26
CA THR A 269 -12.71 17.57 35.26
C THR A 269 -12.27 16.20 34.74
N LEU A 270 -10.98 16.05 34.50
CA LEU A 270 -10.38 14.78 34.08
C LEU A 270 -9.80 14.06 35.30
N THR A 271 -10.29 12.86 35.61
CA THR A 271 -9.63 11.98 36.60
C THR A 271 -8.56 11.18 35.88
N VAL A 272 -7.31 11.35 36.29
CA VAL A 272 -6.15 10.74 35.62
C VAL A 272 -5.34 9.85 36.57
N ALA A 273 -4.78 8.76 35.97
CA ALA A 273 -3.75 7.95 36.61
C ALA A 273 -2.41 8.28 35.94
N ARG A 274 -1.38 8.55 36.75
CA ARG A 274 -0.01 8.83 36.26
C ARG A 274 0.92 7.71 36.64
N GLU A 275 1.78 7.29 35.72
CA GLU A 275 2.76 6.23 35.95
C GLU A 275 3.69 6.63 37.13
N GLY A 276 3.77 5.74 38.12
CA GLY A 276 4.56 5.97 39.35
C GLY A 276 3.85 6.76 40.46
N ALA A 277 2.62 7.27 40.22
CA ALA A 277 1.76 7.79 41.30
C ALA A 277 0.94 6.65 41.92
N THR A 278 0.75 6.70 43.25
CA THR A 278 -0.06 5.73 44.00
C THR A 278 -1.54 6.06 44.01
N GLU A 279 -1.89 7.27 43.65
CA GLU A 279 -3.28 7.81 43.71
C GLU A 279 -3.65 8.47 42.41
N GLN A 280 -4.94 8.36 42.05
CA GLN A 280 -5.58 9.12 40.97
C GLN A 280 -5.78 10.56 41.44
N PHE A 281 -5.79 11.51 40.53
CA PHE A 281 -6.03 12.91 40.83
C PHE A 281 -6.87 13.59 39.75
N ASP A 282 -7.57 14.62 40.11
CA ASP A 282 -8.43 15.36 39.21
C ASP A 282 -7.69 16.60 38.69
N LEU A 283 -7.77 16.79 37.36
CA LEU A 283 -7.28 17.97 36.66
C LEU A 283 -8.45 18.70 36.01
N THR A 284 -8.60 19.99 36.30
CA THR A 284 -9.58 20.82 35.58
C THR A 284 -8.94 21.42 34.37
N VAL A 285 -9.51 21.12 33.17
CA VAL A 285 -9.07 21.63 31.89
C VAL A 285 -10.24 22.29 31.17
N THR A 286 -9.99 23.41 30.51
CA THR A 286 -11.01 24.09 29.70
C THR A 286 -10.62 23.99 28.22
N PRO A 287 -11.35 23.19 27.38
CA PRO A 287 -11.09 23.11 25.98
C PRO A 287 -11.23 24.48 25.30
N ILE A 288 -10.29 24.86 24.45
CA ILE A 288 -10.41 26.08 23.66
C ILE A 288 -11.08 25.76 22.33
N GLU A 289 -11.74 26.76 21.73
CA GLU A 289 -12.22 26.63 20.38
C GLU A 289 -11.03 26.52 19.39
N ASN A 290 -11.02 25.48 18.59
CA ASN A 290 -10.02 25.27 17.54
C ASN A 290 -10.71 24.74 16.29
N THR A 291 -10.07 24.97 15.14
CA THR A 291 -10.58 24.51 13.85
C THR A 291 -10.00 23.13 13.54
N VAL A 292 -10.86 22.16 13.29
CA VAL A 292 -10.49 20.81 12.82
C VAL A 292 -11.03 20.56 11.42
N TYR A 293 -10.39 19.69 10.70
CA TYR A 293 -10.94 19.24 9.41
C TYR A 293 -12.13 18.31 9.63
N THR A 294 -13.13 18.44 8.75
CA THR A 294 -14.30 17.55 8.73
C THR A 294 -14.36 16.80 7.41
N ASP A 295 -14.71 15.53 7.48
CA ASP A 295 -14.90 14.62 6.37
C ASP A 295 -16.21 13.83 6.63
N PRO A 296 -17.40 14.49 6.43
CA PRO A 296 -18.70 13.92 6.81
C PRO A 296 -19.12 12.75 5.92
N ASP A 297 -18.55 12.59 4.72
CA ASP A 297 -18.84 11.47 3.81
C ASP A 297 -17.77 10.36 3.85
N GLU A 298 -16.76 10.53 4.72
CA GLU A 298 -15.70 9.56 4.98
C GLU A 298 -14.92 9.12 3.72
N ASP A 299 -14.79 10.05 2.75
CA ASP A 299 -14.07 9.75 1.51
C ASP A 299 -12.55 9.97 1.62
N GLY A 300 -12.09 10.50 2.76
CA GLY A 300 -10.69 10.77 3.08
C GLY A 300 -10.19 12.14 2.60
N GLU A 301 -11.07 12.95 1.98
CA GLU A 301 -10.78 14.34 1.64
C GLU A 301 -11.55 15.29 2.59
N PRO A 302 -10.88 16.31 3.19
CA PRO A 302 -11.58 17.24 4.05
C PRO A 302 -12.59 18.08 3.24
N ASP A 303 -13.87 17.97 3.57
CA ASP A 303 -14.94 18.77 2.98
C ASP A 303 -14.99 20.20 3.49
N GLY A 304 -14.39 20.42 4.65
CA GLY A 304 -14.39 21.72 5.30
C GLY A 304 -13.66 21.71 6.64
N THR A 305 -13.91 22.74 7.40
CA THR A 305 -13.39 22.87 8.77
C THR A 305 -14.54 23.22 9.72
N GLU A 306 -14.52 22.64 10.90
CA GLU A 306 -15.46 22.92 11.97
C GLU A 306 -14.72 23.44 13.19
N ALA A 307 -15.35 24.36 13.92
CA ALA A 307 -14.85 24.87 15.19
C ALA A 307 -15.38 23.99 16.31
N VAL A 308 -14.46 23.32 17.02
CA VAL A 308 -14.77 22.38 18.11
C VAL A 308 -13.90 22.67 19.33
N GLY A 309 -14.29 22.11 20.48
CA GLY A 309 -13.44 22.12 21.66
C GLY A 309 -12.17 21.30 21.45
N TYR A 310 -11.03 21.81 21.89
CA TYR A 310 -9.73 21.17 21.70
C TYR A 310 -8.83 21.30 22.93
N LEU A 311 -8.15 20.22 23.32
CA LEU A 311 -7.27 20.19 24.49
C LEU A 311 -5.77 20.29 24.14
N GLY A 312 -5.38 19.90 22.95
CA GLY A 312 -3.97 19.76 22.57
C GLY A 312 -3.33 18.56 23.25
N VAL A 313 -3.84 17.36 22.97
CA VAL A 313 -3.27 16.09 23.43
C VAL A 313 -3.26 15.07 22.30
N GLN A 314 -2.30 14.15 22.34
CA GLN A 314 -2.23 13.02 21.43
C GLN A 314 -2.40 11.72 22.22
N SER A 315 -3.19 10.79 21.66
CA SER A 315 -3.39 9.45 22.21
C SER A 315 -2.14 8.59 22.04
N ALA A 316 -1.84 7.79 23.05
CA ALA A 316 -0.93 6.68 22.87
C ALA A 316 -1.61 5.57 22.05
N THR A 317 -0.80 4.90 21.23
CA THR A 317 -1.24 3.79 20.39
C THR A 317 -0.78 2.47 20.97
N GLU A 318 -1.69 1.51 21.11
CA GLU A 318 -1.39 0.14 21.49
C GLU A 318 -1.76 -0.82 20.34
N TYR A 319 -0.95 -1.86 20.18
CA TYR A 319 -1.22 -2.89 19.17
C TYR A 319 -2.12 -3.99 19.76
N VAL A 320 -3.35 -4.03 19.28
CA VAL A 320 -4.38 -4.97 19.75
C VAL A 320 -4.62 -6.08 18.73
N SER A 321 -4.37 -7.33 19.14
CA SER A 321 -4.63 -8.50 18.31
C SER A 321 -6.13 -8.67 18.08
N GLN A 322 -6.52 -8.87 16.83
CA GLN A 322 -7.92 -8.99 16.44
C GLN A 322 -8.42 -10.43 16.60
N PRO A 323 -9.69 -10.63 17.00
CA PRO A 323 -10.26 -11.98 17.07
C PRO A 323 -10.44 -12.58 15.67
N LEU A 324 -10.37 -13.92 15.56
CA LEU A 324 -10.59 -14.63 14.29
C LEU A 324 -11.93 -14.31 13.62
N SER A 325 -12.94 -13.95 14.40
CA SER A 325 -14.27 -13.59 13.91
C SER A 325 -14.31 -12.29 13.10
N SER A 326 -13.37 -11.36 13.34
CA SER A 326 -13.30 -10.08 12.60
C SER A 326 -12.64 -10.23 11.22
N LEU A 327 -11.86 -11.31 11.00
CA LEU A 327 -11.09 -11.49 9.77
C LEU A 327 -11.93 -11.44 8.48
N PRO A 328 -13.11 -12.12 8.36
CA PRO A 328 -13.90 -12.06 7.14
C PRO A 328 -14.37 -10.63 6.81
N GLY A 329 -14.77 -9.86 7.82
CA GLY A 329 -15.19 -8.46 7.67
C GLY A 329 -14.02 -7.61 7.19
N TYR A 330 -12.88 -7.68 7.89
CA TYR A 330 -11.66 -6.96 7.51
C TYR A 330 -11.23 -7.26 6.07
N PHE A 331 -11.19 -8.55 5.68
CA PHE A 331 -10.85 -8.92 4.31
C PHE A 331 -11.86 -8.39 3.29
N ALA A 332 -13.15 -8.41 3.60
CA ALA A 332 -14.17 -7.87 2.71
C ALA A 332 -13.96 -6.37 2.49
N THR A 333 -13.69 -5.62 3.55
CA THR A 333 -13.40 -4.18 3.47
C THR A 333 -12.15 -3.92 2.63
N VAL A 334 -11.01 -4.53 2.97
CA VAL A 334 -9.74 -4.31 2.24
C VAL A 334 -9.85 -4.70 0.77
N VAL A 335 -10.55 -5.79 0.43
CA VAL A 335 -10.77 -6.19 -0.97
C VAL A 335 -11.67 -5.19 -1.69
N THR A 336 -12.77 -4.73 -1.05
CA THR A 336 -13.71 -3.78 -1.65
C THR A 336 -13.03 -2.45 -1.95
N GLU A 337 -12.33 -1.87 -0.98
CA GLU A 337 -11.54 -0.64 -1.16
C GLU A 337 -10.47 -0.80 -2.24
N SER A 338 -9.73 -1.92 -2.23
CA SER A 338 -8.72 -2.18 -3.26
C SER A 338 -9.34 -2.25 -4.66
N VAL A 339 -10.51 -2.86 -4.81
CA VAL A 339 -11.23 -2.91 -6.09
C VAL A 339 -11.72 -1.52 -6.49
N GLN A 340 -12.30 -0.74 -5.57
CA GLN A 340 -12.75 0.63 -5.84
C GLN A 340 -11.59 1.51 -6.31
N ARG A 341 -10.46 1.49 -5.59
CA ARG A 341 -9.25 2.24 -5.98
C ARG A 341 -8.71 1.80 -7.35
N LEU A 342 -8.72 0.51 -7.67
CA LEU A 342 -8.32 0.02 -9.00
C LEU A 342 -9.25 0.51 -10.12
N VAL A 343 -10.56 0.55 -9.88
CA VAL A 343 -11.55 1.03 -10.85
C VAL A 343 -11.42 2.54 -11.07
N GLN A 344 -11.06 3.31 -10.05
CA GLN A 344 -10.87 4.75 -10.10
C GLN A 344 -9.55 5.19 -10.78
N ILE A 345 -8.56 4.28 -10.97
CA ILE A 345 -7.27 4.63 -11.60
C ILE A 345 -7.44 5.46 -12.88
N PRO A 346 -8.31 5.09 -13.87
CA PRO A 346 -8.44 5.87 -15.09
C PRO A 346 -8.91 7.31 -14.86
N GLU A 347 -9.74 7.56 -13.86
CA GLU A 347 -10.27 8.88 -13.50
C GLU A 347 -9.21 9.75 -12.81
N ARG A 348 -8.27 9.12 -12.07
CA ARG A 348 -7.17 9.80 -11.37
C ARG A 348 -5.95 10.08 -12.26
N ILE A 349 -5.84 9.49 -13.47
CA ILE A 349 -4.70 9.73 -14.40
C ILE A 349 -4.56 11.21 -14.80
N PRO A 350 -5.62 11.95 -15.16
CA PRO A 350 -5.51 13.37 -15.50
C PRO A 350 -4.98 14.24 -14.35
N GLN A 351 -5.42 13.98 -13.12
CA GLN A 351 -4.94 14.68 -11.92
C GLN A 351 -3.46 14.35 -11.66
N LEU A 352 -3.07 13.07 -11.74
CA LEU A 352 -1.68 12.65 -11.66
C LEU A 352 -0.79 13.36 -12.69
N PHE A 353 -1.28 13.51 -13.92
CA PHE A 353 -0.55 14.23 -14.97
C PHE A 353 -0.38 15.71 -14.63
N ARG A 354 -1.42 16.38 -14.13
CA ARG A 354 -1.35 17.79 -13.72
C ARG A 354 -0.41 17.97 -12.51
N ALA A 355 -0.52 17.12 -11.51
CA ALA A 355 0.39 17.13 -10.36
C ALA A 355 1.86 16.92 -10.75
N THR A 356 2.11 16.11 -11.81
CA THR A 356 3.48 15.82 -12.27
C THR A 356 4.09 16.95 -13.10
N PHE A 357 3.29 17.61 -13.99
CA PHE A 357 3.81 18.53 -14.99
C PHE A 357 3.32 19.98 -14.87
N MET A 358 2.27 20.24 -14.10
CA MET A 358 1.66 21.56 -13.96
C MET A 358 1.80 22.15 -12.55
N GLY A 359 2.43 21.42 -11.61
CA GLY A 359 2.70 21.91 -10.25
C GLY A 359 1.48 21.90 -9.33
N GLU A 360 0.40 21.15 -9.67
CA GLU A 360 -0.70 20.90 -8.75
C GLU A 360 -0.26 19.99 -7.61
N GLU A 361 -0.94 20.07 -6.46
CA GLU A 361 -0.72 19.15 -5.34
C GLU A 361 -1.04 17.71 -5.76
N ARG A 362 -0.23 16.77 -5.28
CA ARG A 362 -0.45 15.35 -5.55
C ARG A 362 -1.45 14.78 -4.55
N ASP A 363 -2.50 14.19 -5.06
CA ASP A 363 -3.46 13.43 -4.26
C ASP A 363 -2.75 12.32 -3.47
N ARG A 364 -2.86 12.36 -2.14
CA ARG A 364 -2.24 11.38 -1.22
C ARG A 364 -2.88 10.00 -1.34
N GLU A 365 -4.15 9.94 -1.73
CA GLU A 365 -4.91 8.72 -2.02
C GLU A 365 -4.70 8.23 -3.46
N GLY A 366 -3.99 9.01 -4.28
CA GLY A 366 -3.73 8.75 -5.68
C GLY A 366 -2.82 7.55 -5.93
N PRO A 367 -2.72 7.09 -7.19
CA PRO A 367 -1.88 5.95 -7.52
C PRO A 367 -0.40 6.27 -7.29
N ILE A 368 0.28 5.33 -6.60
CA ILE A 368 1.70 5.40 -6.28
C ILE A 368 2.44 4.36 -7.12
N GLY A 369 3.60 4.74 -7.66
CA GLY A 369 4.45 3.83 -8.42
C GLY A 369 5.38 3.01 -7.51
N LEU A 370 6.13 2.11 -8.13
CA LEU A 370 7.08 1.24 -7.41
C LEU A 370 8.17 2.05 -6.69
N VAL A 371 8.60 3.17 -7.27
CA VAL A 371 9.60 4.07 -6.66
C VAL A 371 9.03 4.73 -5.41
N GLY A 372 7.80 5.23 -5.47
CA GLY A 372 7.10 5.83 -4.34
C GLY A 372 6.88 4.84 -3.19
N VAL A 373 6.38 3.63 -3.49
CA VAL A 373 6.20 2.57 -2.48
C VAL A 373 7.53 2.17 -1.84
N SER A 374 8.61 2.05 -2.63
CA SER A 374 9.95 1.76 -2.12
C SER A 374 10.47 2.86 -1.20
N ARG A 375 10.21 4.13 -1.57
CA ARG A 375 10.55 5.31 -0.77
C ARG A 375 9.79 5.32 0.55
N LEU A 376 8.45 5.14 0.53
CA LEU A 376 7.64 5.07 1.76
C LEU A 376 8.14 3.98 2.72
N SER A 377 8.53 2.81 2.19
CA SER A 377 9.17 1.77 3.01
C SER A 377 10.48 2.24 3.63
N GLY A 378 11.30 2.96 2.88
CA GLY A 378 12.55 3.54 3.39
C GLY A 378 12.31 4.61 4.47
N GLU A 379 11.38 5.53 4.22
CA GLU A 379 11.01 6.60 5.16
C GLU A 379 10.47 6.02 6.47
N ALA A 380 9.55 5.04 6.42
CA ALA A 380 9.01 4.39 7.60
C ALA A 380 10.09 3.78 8.50
N PHE A 381 11.15 3.20 7.90
CA PHE A 381 12.27 2.66 8.66
C PHE A 381 13.15 3.74 9.29
N ALA A 382 13.23 4.91 8.66
CA ALA A 382 14.07 6.02 9.13
C ALA A 382 13.37 6.93 10.14
N LEU A 383 12.02 6.95 10.18
CA LEU A 383 11.26 7.78 11.11
C LEU A 383 11.60 7.43 12.56
N PRO A 384 12.12 8.40 13.34
CA PRO A 384 12.49 8.16 14.74
C PRO A 384 11.26 7.96 15.65
N GLU A 385 10.11 8.49 15.28
CA GLU A 385 8.83 8.35 16.00
C GLU A 385 8.28 6.93 15.88
N PHE A 386 8.62 6.20 14.80
CA PHE A 386 8.18 4.83 14.61
C PHE A 386 8.97 3.87 15.48
N SER A 387 8.28 3.17 16.36
CA SER A 387 8.84 2.03 17.10
C SER A 387 9.20 0.88 16.14
N ASN A 388 9.92 -0.12 16.62
CA ASN A 388 10.22 -1.30 15.82
C ASN A 388 8.96 -2.08 15.44
N VAL A 389 7.90 -2.01 16.24
CA VAL A 389 6.61 -2.64 15.96
C VAL A 389 5.88 -1.88 14.86
N ASP A 390 5.89 -0.54 14.90
CA ASP A 390 5.31 0.29 13.84
C ASP A 390 5.96 0.02 12.50
N LYS A 391 7.30 -0.03 12.46
CA LYS A 391 8.08 -0.35 11.24
C LYS A 391 7.73 -1.73 10.68
N LEU A 392 7.61 -2.73 11.57
CA LEU A 392 7.26 -4.09 11.17
C LEU A 392 5.80 -4.16 10.68
N SER A 393 4.87 -3.54 11.40
CA SER A 393 3.45 -3.47 11.05
C SER A 393 3.26 -2.80 9.68
N PHE A 394 3.88 -1.64 9.47
CA PHE A 394 3.85 -0.92 8.20
C PHE A 394 4.41 -1.77 7.06
N PHE A 395 5.56 -2.40 7.25
CA PHE A 395 6.20 -3.23 6.23
C PHE A 395 5.34 -4.45 5.85
N VAL A 396 4.78 -5.15 6.84
CA VAL A 396 3.93 -6.33 6.62
C VAL A 396 2.63 -5.92 5.92
N SER A 397 2.00 -4.82 6.36
CA SER A 397 0.80 -4.26 5.76
C SER A 397 1.03 -3.85 4.30
N LEU A 398 2.12 -3.14 4.03
CA LEU A 398 2.53 -2.73 2.68
C LEU A 398 2.71 -3.93 1.75
N LEU A 399 3.44 -4.95 2.21
CA LEU A 399 3.69 -6.16 1.42
C LEU A 399 2.41 -6.98 1.21
N ALA A 400 1.52 -7.04 2.21
CA ALA A 400 0.21 -7.69 2.11
C ALA A 400 -0.66 -6.99 1.05
N SER A 401 -0.74 -5.67 1.11
CA SER A 401 -1.50 -4.84 0.16
C SER A 401 -0.98 -4.97 -1.27
N VAL A 402 0.34 -4.93 -1.46
CA VAL A 402 0.95 -5.15 -2.78
C VAL A 402 0.60 -6.53 -3.35
N ASN A 403 0.62 -7.58 -2.53
CA ASN A 403 0.24 -8.92 -3.00
C ASN A 403 -1.24 -9.03 -3.33
N LEU A 404 -2.11 -8.37 -2.57
CA LEU A 404 -3.54 -8.30 -2.88
C LEU A 404 -3.80 -7.56 -4.20
N VAL A 405 -3.14 -6.42 -4.41
CA VAL A 405 -3.23 -5.66 -5.67
C VAL A 405 -2.70 -6.49 -6.85
N LEU A 406 -1.57 -7.18 -6.70
CA LEU A 406 -1.04 -8.08 -7.73
C LEU A 406 -2.03 -9.21 -8.08
N PHE A 407 -2.72 -9.77 -7.06
CA PHE A 407 -3.78 -10.74 -7.28
C PHE A 407 -4.95 -10.14 -8.09
N LEU A 408 -5.53 -9.02 -7.60
CA LEU A 408 -6.70 -8.39 -8.23
C LEU A 408 -6.39 -7.92 -9.65
N PHE A 409 -5.25 -7.27 -9.84
CA PHE A 409 -4.82 -6.76 -11.15
C PHE A 409 -4.65 -7.88 -12.17
N ASN A 410 -4.04 -8.99 -11.78
CA ASN A 410 -3.86 -10.15 -12.66
C ASN A 410 -5.16 -10.93 -12.93
N LEU A 411 -6.25 -10.68 -12.18
CA LEU A 411 -7.56 -11.25 -12.50
C LEU A 411 -8.33 -10.47 -13.57
N VAL A 412 -7.92 -9.25 -13.90
CA VAL A 412 -8.57 -8.46 -14.94
C VAL A 412 -8.57 -9.24 -16.26
N PRO A 413 -9.73 -9.45 -16.92
CA PRO A 413 -9.85 -10.27 -18.14
C PRO A 413 -9.29 -9.57 -19.37
N LEU A 414 -8.05 -9.12 -19.30
CA LEU A 414 -7.37 -8.32 -20.30
C LEU A 414 -5.97 -8.87 -20.60
N TYR A 415 -5.67 -9.18 -21.88
CA TYR A 415 -4.31 -9.54 -22.28
C TYR A 415 -3.39 -8.30 -22.19
N PRO A 416 -2.15 -8.42 -21.68
CA PRO A 416 -1.39 -9.66 -21.44
C PRO A 416 -1.48 -10.26 -20.03
N LEU A 417 -2.44 -9.84 -19.19
CA LEU A 417 -2.60 -10.35 -17.84
C LEU A 417 -3.12 -11.80 -17.80
N ASP A 418 -2.91 -12.51 -16.70
CA ASP A 418 -3.34 -13.91 -16.54
C ASP A 418 -4.85 -14.08 -16.65
N GLY A 419 -5.62 -13.10 -16.15
CA GLY A 419 -7.07 -13.03 -16.27
C GLY A 419 -7.54 -13.07 -17.72
N GLY A 420 -6.79 -12.50 -18.64
CA GLY A 420 -7.06 -12.59 -20.08
C GLY A 420 -6.97 -14.03 -20.59
N HIS A 421 -5.97 -14.80 -20.14
CA HIS A 421 -5.83 -16.22 -20.48
C HIS A 421 -6.93 -17.08 -19.86
N VAL A 422 -7.30 -16.80 -18.60
CA VAL A 422 -8.43 -17.45 -17.92
C VAL A 422 -9.74 -17.19 -18.69
N ALA A 423 -10.01 -15.92 -19.01
CA ALA A 423 -11.20 -15.54 -19.78
C ALA A 423 -11.23 -16.20 -21.17
N GLY A 424 -10.10 -16.27 -21.86
CA GLY A 424 -9.97 -16.96 -23.15
C GLY A 424 -10.31 -18.45 -23.06
N ALA A 425 -9.80 -19.14 -22.03
CA ALA A 425 -10.10 -20.57 -21.82
C ALA A 425 -11.56 -20.81 -21.45
N LEU A 426 -12.19 -19.95 -20.64
CA LEU A 426 -13.60 -20.00 -20.30
C LEU A 426 -14.50 -19.71 -21.52
N TYR A 427 -14.13 -18.71 -22.34
CA TYR A 427 -14.81 -18.39 -23.58
C TYR A 427 -14.76 -19.57 -24.56
N GLU A 428 -13.60 -20.23 -24.73
CA GLU A 428 -13.45 -21.44 -25.53
C GLU A 428 -14.43 -22.52 -25.09
N LYS A 429 -14.49 -22.77 -23.77
CA LYS A 429 -15.43 -23.77 -23.20
C LYS A 429 -16.88 -23.41 -23.47
N ALA A 430 -17.25 -22.14 -23.29
CA ALA A 430 -18.60 -21.65 -23.56
C ALA A 430 -18.96 -21.86 -25.06
N ARG A 431 -18.06 -21.45 -25.96
CA ARG A 431 -18.20 -21.59 -27.43
C ARG A 431 -18.37 -23.05 -27.84
N SER A 432 -17.51 -23.94 -27.34
CA SER A 432 -17.57 -25.39 -27.59
C SER A 432 -18.88 -26.01 -27.07
N THR A 433 -19.34 -25.60 -25.89
CA THR A 433 -20.62 -26.07 -25.32
C THR A 433 -21.82 -25.63 -26.18
N VAL A 434 -21.85 -24.35 -26.61
CA VAL A 434 -22.90 -23.83 -27.50
C VAL A 434 -22.90 -24.54 -28.85
N ALA A 435 -21.72 -24.80 -29.43
CA ALA A 435 -21.59 -25.54 -30.68
C ALA A 435 -22.19 -26.96 -30.54
N ARG A 436 -21.84 -27.65 -29.47
CA ARG A 436 -22.36 -29.00 -29.18
C ARG A 436 -23.90 -29.00 -29.02
N LEU A 437 -24.46 -28.05 -28.30
CA LEU A 437 -25.92 -27.92 -28.10
C LEU A 437 -26.65 -27.64 -29.43
N ARG A 438 -25.95 -26.99 -30.40
CA ARG A 438 -26.49 -26.69 -31.73
C ARG A 438 -26.15 -27.74 -32.77
N GLY A 439 -25.59 -28.88 -32.39
CA GLY A 439 -25.21 -29.96 -33.32
C GLY A 439 -24.10 -29.57 -34.29
N ARG A 440 -23.29 -28.58 -33.98
CA ARG A 440 -22.16 -28.09 -34.80
C ARG A 440 -20.85 -28.72 -34.34
N PRO A 441 -19.84 -28.88 -35.26
CA PRO A 441 -18.51 -29.35 -34.88
C PRO A 441 -17.87 -28.39 -33.84
N ASP A 442 -16.94 -28.92 -33.04
CA ASP A 442 -16.20 -28.13 -32.06
C ASP A 442 -15.35 -27.07 -32.81
N PRO A 443 -15.49 -25.79 -32.45
CA PRO A 443 -14.75 -24.71 -33.08
C PRO A 443 -13.25 -24.67 -32.72
N GLY A 444 -12.73 -25.63 -31.95
CA GLY A 444 -11.31 -25.73 -31.60
C GLY A 444 -10.83 -24.75 -30.53
N PRO A 445 -9.51 -24.72 -30.26
CA PRO A 445 -8.95 -23.85 -29.21
C PRO A 445 -9.11 -22.37 -29.55
N PHE A 446 -9.20 -21.53 -28.52
CA PHE A 446 -9.26 -20.09 -28.70
C PHE A 446 -7.89 -19.55 -29.16
N ASP A 447 -7.89 -18.83 -30.28
CA ASP A 447 -6.69 -18.29 -30.88
C ASP A 447 -6.29 -16.94 -30.26
N ILE A 448 -5.42 -16.99 -29.29
CA ILE A 448 -4.88 -15.83 -28.57
C ILE A 448 -4.09 -14.91 -29.51
N ALA A 449 -3.46 -15.44 -30.58
CA ALA A 449 -2.69 -14.63 -31.51
C ALA A 449 -3.51 -13.50 -32.15
N ARG A 450 -4.84 -13.69 -32.29
CA ARG A 450 -5.75 -12.64 -32.77
C ARG A 450 -5.91 -11.46 -31.83
N LEU A 451 -5.66 -11.66 -30.53
CA LEU A 451 -5.72 -10.61 -29.50
C LEU A 451 -4.36 -9.93 -29.26
N MET A 452 -3.27 -10.43 -29.85
CA MET A 452 -1.93 -9.86 -29.65
C MET A 452 -1.84 -8.36 -29.99
N PRO A 453 -2.49 -7.84 -31.06
CA PRO A 453 -2.48 -6.39 -31.30
C PRO A 453 -3.07 -5.59 -30.16
N VAL A 454 -4.17 -6.06 -29.56
CA VAL A 454 -4.79 -5.44 -28.39
C VAL A 454 -3.85 -5.56 -27.17
N ALA A 455 -3.25 -6.74 -26.98
CA ALA A 455 -2.28 -6.96 -25.91
C ALA A 455 -1.09 -5.99 -25.97
N TYR A 456 -0.57 -5.70 -27.16
CA TYR A 456 0.52 -4.72 -27.33
C TYR A 456 0.08 -3.28 -27.02
N VAL A 457 -1.14 -2.89 -27.41
CA VAL A 457 -1.70 -1.58 -27.05
C VAL A 457 -1.83 -1.45 -25.55
N VAL A 458 -2.40 -2.47 -24.89
CA VAL A 458 -2.56 -2.50 -23.42
C VAL A 458 -1.20 -2.48 -22.71
N ALA A 459 -0.24 -3.28 -23.19
CA ALA A 459 1.12 -3.27 -22.63
C ALA A 459 1.80 -1.89 -22.80
N GLY A 460 1.59 -1.24 -23.95
CA GLY A 460 2.06 0.12 -24.19
C GLY A 460 1.46 1.14 -23.22
N LEU A 461 0.15 1.05 -22.97
CA LEU A 461 -0.52 1.91 -21.98
C LEU A 461 0.03 1.67 -20.56
N PHE A 462 0.27 0.43 -20.17
CA PHE A 462 0.88 0.11 -18.88
C PHE A 462 2.30 0.65 -18.76
N ILE A 463 3.11 0.58 -19.81
CA ILE A 463 4.46 1.14 -19.83
C ILE A 463 4.39 2.67 -19.70
N LEU A 464 3.48 3.34 -20.39
CA LEU A 464 3.28 4.78 -20.30
C LEU A 464 2.81 5.20 -18.90
N LEU A 465 1.83 4.50 -18.33
CA LEU A 465 1.35 4.76 -16.98
C LEU A 465 2.46 4.51 -15.94
N SER A 466 3.19 3.42 -16.05
CA SER A 466 4.33 3.14 -15.16
C SER A 466 5.41 4.21 -15.28
N GLY A 467 5.70 4.69 -16.49
CA GLY A 467 6.62 5.80 -16.71
C GLY A 467 6.14 7.11 -16.07
N LEU A 468 4.85 7.43 -16.21
CA LEU A 468 4.23 8.58 -15.57
C LEU A 468 4.34 8.49 -14.04
N LEU A 469 4.02 7.32 -13.46
CA LEU A 469 4.12 7.09 -12.02
C LEU A 469 5.57 7.24 -11.51
N VAL A 470 6.56 6.70 -12.24
CA VAL A 470 7.98 6.87 -11.88
C VAL A 470 8.37 8.35 -11.89
N ILE A 471 7.96 9.11 -12.91
CA ILE A 471 8.25 10.55 -12.98
C ILE A 471 7.55 11.29 -11.83
N ALA A 472 6.27 10.98 -11.56
CA ALA A 472 5.52 11.56 -10.46
C ALA A 472 6.17 11.29 -9.09
N ASP A 473 6.59 10.05 -8.84
CA ASP A 473 7.27 9.65 -7.60
C ASP A 473 8.61 10.36 -7.39
N LEU A 474 9.27 10.81 -8.47
CA LEU A 474 10.56 11.53 -8.41
C LEU A 474 10.36 13.05 -8.30
N VAL A 475 9.39 13.63 -9.03
CA VAL A 475 9.19 15.08 -9.13
C VAL A 475 8.30 15.64 -8.04
N ASN A 476 7.22 14.90 -7.71
CA ASN A 476 6.23 15.28 -6.70
C ASN A 476 5.89 14.04 -5.85
N PRO A 477 6.82 13.64 -4.95
CA PRO A 477 6.67 12.42 -4.17
C PRO A 477 5.63 12.56 -3.07
N ILE A 478 4.90 11.47 -2.80
CA ILE A 478 4.15 11.31 -1.55
C ILE A 478 5.15 10.92 -0.46
N THR A 479 5.09 11.60 0.71
CA THR A 479 5.96 11.37 1.87
C THR A 479 5.14 11.02 3.11
N LEU A 480 5.77 10.38 4.10
CA LEU A 480 5.18 10.12 5.41
C LEU A 480 5.36 11.27 6.39
N SER A 481 6.24 12.21 6.07
CA SER A 481 6.58 13.40 6.88
C SER A 481 5.92 14.63 6.31
#